data_51988d62920febea0e9a15938c792109
#
_entry.id   51988d62920febea0e9a15938c792109
#
_cell.length_a   1.000
_cell.length_b   1.000
_cell.length_c   1.000
_cell.angle_alpha   90.00
_cell.angle_beta   90.00
_cell.angle_gamma   90.00
#
_symmetry.space_group_name_H-M   'P 1'
#
loop_
_entity.id
_entity.type
_entity.pdbx_description
1 polymer ?
#
loop_
_entity_poly.entity_id
_entity_poly.type
_entity_poly.pdbx_seq_one_letter_code
_entity_poly.pdbx_strand_id
1 'polypeptide(L)'
;MRFLPALALATALPLGLGIAHATDRAETTPREAVTDLKPLFARAAAEGSARGTLTGAGAQAIARRFQTDAPIEIDVRRLQRLPQPGCGRLEVTTRQRDVIQTGKRVDQEMAYQISYCADGRFPEER
;
A
#
# COMPACT_ATOMS: atom_id res chain seq x y z
N MET A 1 -73.34 -26.03 -6.38
CA MET A 1 -71.94 -26.35 -6.81
C MET A 1 -71.25 -25.07 -7.18
N ARG A 2 -70.34 -24.64 -6.30
CA ARG A 2 -69.54 -23.46 -6.54
C ARG A 2 -68.09 -23.85 -6.40
N PHE A 3 -67.33 -23.80 -7.47
CA PHE A 3 -65.92 -24.01 -7.49
C PHE A 3 -65.23 -22.68 -7.23
N LEU A 4 -64.40 -22.61 -6.18
CA LEU A 4 -63.52 -21.49 -5.91
C LEU A 4 -62.13 -21.81 -6.49
N PRO A 5 -61.56 -20.93 -7.29
CA PRO A 5 -60.19 -21.14 -7.74
C PRO A 5 -59.20 -20.70 -6.62
N ALA A 6 -58.23 -21.55 -6.36
CA ALA A 6 -57.15 -21.29 -5.47
C ALA A 6 -56.20 -20.22 -6.07
N LEU A 7 -55.98 -19.13 -5.33
CA LEU A 7 -54.95 -18.16 -5.63
C LEU A 7 -53.59 -18.72 -5.19
N ALA A 8 -52.75 -18.99 -6.15
CA ALA A 8 -51.34 -19.26 -5.88
C ALA A 8 -50.60 -17.94 -5.69
N LEU A 9 -50.17 -17.66 -4.46
CA LEU A 9 -49.23 -16.58 -4.19
C LEU A 9 -47.82 -17.05 -4.60
N ALA A 10 -47.31 -16.47 -5.67
CA ALA A 10 -45.89 -16.58 -6.00
C ALA A 10 -45.11 -15.54 -5.20
N THR A 11 -44.39 -15.99 -4.20
CA THR A 11 -43.41 -15.15 -3.48
C THR A 11 -42.14 -15.07 -4.29
N ALA A 12 -41.94 -13.95 -4.96
CA ALA A 12 -40.66 -13.63 -5.58
C ALA A 12 -39.67 -13.22 -4.50
N LEU A 13 -38.62 -14.03 -4.27
CA LEU A 13 -37.44 -13.64 -3.48
C LEU A 13 -36.60 -12.68 -4.33
N PRO A 14 -36.23 -11.51 -3.81
CA PRO A 14 -35.19 -10.70 -4.45
C PRO A 14 -33.84 -11.35 -4.18
N LEU A 15 -33.21 -11.87 -5.24
CA LEU A 15 -31.79 -12.17 -5.22
C LEU A 15 -31.05 -10.84 -5.05
N GLY A 16 -30.67 -10.54 -3.81
CA GLY A 16 -29.73 -9.48 -3.53
C GLY A 16 -28.36 -9.87 -4.08
N LEU A 17 -28.01 -9.36 -5.26
CA LEU A 17 -26.62 -9.38 -5.70
C LEU A 17 -25.83 -8.50 -4.75
N GLY A 18 -25.17 -9.13 -3.78
CA GLY A 18 -24.16 -8.48 -2.98
C GLY A 18 -22.97 -8.12 -3.88
N ILE A 19 -22.84 -6.85 -4.22
CA ILE A 19 -21.66 -6.36 -4.90
C ILE A 19 -20.54 -6.38 -3.88
N ALA A 20 -19.67 -7.38 -3.95
CA ALA A 20 -18.44 -7.41 -3.16
C ALA A 20 -17.50 -6.34 -3.72
N HIS A 21 -17.30 -5.28 -2.95
CA HIS A 21 -16.30 -4.26 -3.30
C HIS A 21 -14.89 -4.83 -3.07
N ALA A 22 -14.17 -5.12 -4.16
CA ALA A 22 -12.82 -5.67 -4.12
C ALA A 22 -11.73 -4.61 -3.81
N THR A 23 -12.12 -3.35 -3.47
CA THR A 23 -11.21 -2.21 -3.35
C THR A 23 -10.49 -2.11 -1.99
N ASP A 24 -10.92 -2.84 -0.96
CA ASP A 24 -10.40 -2.67 0.40
C ASP A 24 -9.16 -3.50 0.76
N ARG A 25 -8.73 -4.40 -0.13
CA ARG A 25 -7.59 -5.28 0.18
C ARG A 25 -6.24 -4.58 0.23
N ALA A 26 -6.06 -3.45 -0.48
CA ALA A 26 -4.80 -2.71 -0.49
C ALA A 26 -4.59 -1.89 0.80
N GLU A 27 -5.66 -1.45 1.45
CA GLU A 27 -5.59 -0.63 2.66
C GLU A 27 -5.48 -1.46 3.95
N THR A 28 -5.82 -2.74 3.91
CA THR A 28 -5.84 -3.62 5.07
C THR A 28 -4.53 -4.38 5.30
N THR A 29 -3.55 -4.29 4.39
CA THR A 29 -2.24 -4.92 4.61
C THR A 29 -1.52 -4.19 5.74
N PRO A 30 -1.15 -4.89 6.83
CA PRO A 30 -0.44 -4.26 7.94
C PRO A 30 0.88 -3.66 7.47
N ARG A 31 1.24 -2.51 8.04
CA ARG A 31 2.55 -1.91 7.81
C ARG A 31 3.60 -2.61 8.66
N GLU A 32 4.69 -2.99 8.05
CA GLU A 32 5.83 -3.58 8.73
C GLU A 32 6.72 -2.48 9.32
N ALA A 33 7.12 -2.64 10.59
CA ALA A 33 8.11 -1.76 11.19
C ALA A 33 9.49 -2.09 10.60
N VAL A 34 10.13 -1.11 9.99
CA VAL A 34 11.44 -1.27 9.36
C VAL A 34 12.39 -0.17 9.82
N THR A 35 13.67 -0.49 9.92
CA THR A 35 14.74 0.49 10.19
C THR A 35 15.50 0.88 8.93
N ASP A 36 15.26 0.15 7.83
CA ASP A 36 15.86 0.33 6.51
C ASP A 36 14.78 0.04 5.45
N LEU A 37 14.81 0.76 4.36
CA LEU A 37 13.84 0.59 3.27
C LEU A 37 14.14 -0.60 2.35
N LYS A 38 15.38 -1.08 2.33
CA LYS A 38 15.79 -2.17 1.41
C LYS A 38 14.93 -3.43 1.52
N PRO A 39 14.53 -3.90 2.71
CA PRO A 39 13.63 -5.05 2.80
C PRO A 39 12.28 -4.83 2.11
N LEU A 40 11.75 -3.60 2.16
CA LEU A 40 10.51 -3.27 1.45
C LEU A 40 10.70 -3.28 -0.06
N PHE A 41 11.84 -2.81 -0.55
CA PHE A 41 12.17 -2.83 -1.98
C PHE A 41 12.28 -4.27 -2.50
N ALA A 42 12.99 -5.13 -1.77
CA ALA A 42 13.15 -6.53 -2.14
C ALA A 42 11.81 -7.25 -2.18
N ARG A 43 10.96 -7.02 -1.18
CA ARG A 43 9.62 -7.61 -1.13
C ARG A 43 8.74 -7.11 -2.28
N ALA A 44 8.72 -5.82 -2.55
CA ALA A 44 7.94 -5.27 -3.66
C ALA A 44 8.43 -5.80 -5.02
N ALA A 45 9.74 -5.99 -5.19
CA ALA A 45 10.29 -6.60 -6.39
C ALA A 45 9.82 -8.06 -6.56
N ALA A 46 9.72 -8.81 -5.46
CA ALA A 46 9.28 -10.22 -5.47
C ALA A 46 7.77 -10.37 -5.58
N GLU A 47 7.01 -9.62 -4.79
CA GLU A 47 5.58 -9.83 -4.55
C GLU A 47 4.68 -8.78 -5.24
N GLY A 48 5.24 -7.68 -5.71
CA GLY A 48 4.53 -6.60 -6.39
C GLY A 48 4.28 -5.37 -5.54
N SER A 49 4.23 -5.49 -4.22
CA SER A 49 4.06 -4.36 -3.30
C SER A 49 4.59 -4.69 -1.91
N ALA A 50 4.88 -3.64 -1.14
CA ALA A 50 5.23 -3.74 0.27
C ALA A 50 4.85 -2.43 0.98
N ARG A 51 4.52 -2.52 2.25
CA ARG A 51 4.16 -1.36 3.07
C ARG A 51 4.89 -1.42 4.40
N GLY A 52 5.42 -0.29 4.82
CA GLY A 52 6.15 -0.21 6.08
C GLY A 52 6.02 1.12 6.79
N THR A 53 6.49 1.12 8.03
CA THR A 53 6.69 2.33 8.85
C THR A 53 8.15 2.37 9.24
N LEU A 54 8.82 3.48 8.93
CA LEU A 54 10.22 3.65 9.31
C LEU A 54 10.31 3.89 10.82
N THR A 55 11.15 3.11 11.49
CA THR A 55 11.38 3.16 12.94
C THR A 55 12.87 3.25 13.24
N GLY A 56 13.22 3.42 14.52
CA GLY A 56 14.59 3.46 14.96
C GLY A 56 15.21 4.85 14.94
N ALA A 57 16.53 4.90 15.06
CA ALA A 57 17.28 6.15 15.24
C ALA A 57 17.10 7.14 14.08
N GLY A 58 17.05 6.65 12.85
CA GLY A 58 16.83 7.47 11.66
C GLY A 58 15.46 8.15 11.67
N ALA A 59 14.42 7.39 11.99
CA ALA A 59 13.06 7.91 12.10
C ALA A 59 12.95 8.95 13.23
N GLN A 60 13.59 8.68 14.37
CA GLN A 60 13.60 9.61 15.49
C GLN A 60 14.33 10.93 15.14
N ALA A 61 15.43 10.86 14.41
CA ALA A 61 16.14 12.04 13.96
C ALA A 61 15.29 12.91 13.03
N ILE A 62 14.56 12.28 12.11
CA ILE A 62 13.62 12.96 11.20
C ILE A 62 12.48 13.61 12.00
N ALA A 63 11.88 12.87 12.94
CA ALA A 63 10.82 13.37 13.80
C ALA A 63 11.24 14.63 14.58
N ARG A 64 12.44 14.62 15.14
CA ARG A 64 13.00 15.78 15.86
C ARG A 64 13.23 16.97 14.91
N ARG A 65 13.79 16.71 13.73
CA ARG A 65 14.06 17.77 12.76
C ARG A 65 12.78 18.48 12.30
N PHE A 66 11.73 17.72 12.05
CA PHE A 66 10.44 18.25 11.56
C PHE A 66 9.41 18.47 12.67
N GLN A 67 9.78 18.26 13.92
CA GLN A 67 8.94 18.51 15.11
C GLN A 67 7.58 17.87 15.02
N THR A 68 7.54 16.58 14.70
CA THR A 68 6.31 15.81 14.58
C THR A 68 6.48 14.41 15.19
N ASP A 69 5.39 13.90 15.79
CA ASP A 69 5.30 12.52 16.27
C ASP A 69 4.63 11.59 15.25
N ALA A 70 4.23 12.12 14.10
CA ALA A 70 3.55 11.34 13.08
C ALA A 70 4.50 10.26 12.50
N PRO A 71 3.98 9.04 12.26
CA PRO A 71 4.78 7.98 11.66
C PRO A 71 5.21 8.32 10.23
N ILE A 72 6.38 7.83 9.84
CA ILE A 72 6.86 7.89 8.47
C ILE A 72 6.36 6.62 7.76
N GLU A 73 5.38 6.79 6.89
CA GLU A 73 4.76 5.69 6.15
C GLU A 73 5.41 5.53 4.78
N ILE A 74 5.71 4.28 4.41
CA ILE A 74 6.38 3.96 3.16
C ILE A 74 5.54 2.93 2.41
N ASP A 75 5.15 3.27 1.19
CA ASP A 75 4.46 2.40 0.26
C ASP A 75 5.36 2.16 -0.96
N VAL A 76 5.58 0.89 -1.29
CA VAL A 76 6.37 0.48 -2.46
C VAL A 76 5.50 -0.37 -3.36
N ARG A 77 5.47 -0.05 -4.64
CA ARG A 77 4.78 -0.87 -5.63
C ARG A 77 5.66 -1.08 -6.86
N ARG A 78 5.59 -2.27 -7.41
CA ARG A 78 6.26 -2.57 -8.66
C ARG A 78 5.44 -2.04 -9.83
N LEU A 79 6.06 -1.16 -10.62
CA LEU A 79 5.45 -0.62 -11.84
C LEU A 79 5.55 -1.59 -13.00
N GLN A 80 6.70 -2.25 -13.11
CA GLN A 80 6.96 -3.24 -14.16
C GLN A 80 8.08 -4.19 -13.74
N ARG A 81 8.06 -5.39 -14.31
CA ARG A 81 9.17 -6.31 -14.21
C ARG A 81 10.27 -5.91 -15.19
N LEU A 82 11.52 -6.02 -14.76
CA LEU A 82 12.66 -5.81 -15.62
C LEU A 82 13.04 -7.11 -16.35
N PRO A 83 13.83 -7.03 -17.47
CA PRO A 83 14.32 -8.23 -18.14
C PRO A 83 15.16 -9.14 -17.26
N GLN A 84 15.93 -8.58 -16.31
CA GLN A 84 16.68 -9.37 -15.34
C GLN A 84 15.71 -10.04 -14.37
N PRO A 85 15.76 -11.38 -14.21
CA PRO A 85 14.84 -12.11 -13.32
C PRO A 85 14.88 -11.61 -11.88
N GLY A 86 13.70 -11.48 -11.28
CA GLY A 86 13.54 -11.04 -9.90
C GLY A 86 13.71 -9.52 -9.70
N CYS A 87 13.95 -8.75 -10.74
CA CYS A 87 14.12 -7.31 -10.66
C CYS A 87 12.90 -6.57 -11.19
N GLY A 88 12.62 -5.40 -10.60
CA GLY A 88 11.49 -4.56 -10.97
C GLY A 88 11.81 -3.09 -10.90
N ARG A 89 11.06 -2.30 -11.67
CA ARG A 89 10.98 -0.86 -11.51
C ARG A 89 9.95 -0.58 -10.43
N LEU A 90 10.37 0.06 -9.36
CA LEU A 90 9.54 0.32 -8.17
C LEU A 90 9.24 1.81 -8.06
N GLU A 91 8.02 2.12 -7.61
CA GLU A 91 7.66 3.44 -7.12
C GLU A 91 7.62 3.40 -5.61
N VAL A 92 8.33 4.32 -4.98
CA VAL A 92 8.41 4.46 -3.53
C VAL A 92 7.70 5.76 -3.16
N THR A 93 6.67 5.67 -2.31
CA THR A 93 5.97 6.83 -1.78
C THR A 93 6.19 6.89 -0.28
N THR A 94 6.72 8.01 0.18
CA THR A 94 6.97 8.28 1.60
C THR A 94 6.05 9.41 2.05
N ARG A 95 5.35 9.22 3.17
CA ARG A 95 4.44 10.21 3.75
C ARG A 95 4.77 10.44 5.21
N GLN A 96 4.72 11.70 5.61
CA GLN A 96 4.71 12.08 7.02
C GLN A 96 3.80 13.28 7.22
N ARG A 97 2.88 13.15 8.17
CA ARG A 97 1.93 14.22 8.47
C ARG A 97 2.50 15.22 9.45
N ASP A 98 1.93 16.41 9.44
CA ASP A 98 2.14 17.42 10.46
C ASP A 98 3.63 17.76 10.67
N VAL A 99 4.38 17.89 9.57
CA VAL A 99 5.79 18.30 9.61
C VAL A 99 5.90 19.81 9.55
N ILE A 100 6.93 20.35 10.21
CA ILE A 100 7.21 21.78 10.16
C ILE A 100 8.11 22.10 8.97
N GLN A 101 7.63 22.99 8.08
CA GLN A 101 8.40 23.50 6.94
C GLN A 101 8.21 25.00 6.85
N THR A 102 9.32 25.76 6.87
CA THR A 102 9.28 27.23 6.78
C THR A 102 8.27 27.86 7.73
N GLY A 103 8.22 27.39 8.98
CA GLY A 103 7.31 27.88 10.01
C GLY A 103 5.85 27.45 9.90
N LYS A 104 5.52 26.56 8.97
CA LYS A 104 4.15 26.05 8.78
C LYS A 104 4.10 24.54 8.97
N ARG A 105 2.96 24.05 9.44
CA ARG A 105 2.69 22.63 9.51
C ARG A 105 2.02 22.15 8.24
N VAL A 106 2.60 21.13 7.62
CA VAL A 106 2.13 20.55 6.36
C VAL A 106 2.24 19.03 6.41
N ASP A 107 1.42 18.35 5.62
CA ASP A 107 1.59 16.93 5.33
C ASP A 107 2.55 16.81 4.15
N GLN A 108 3.62 16.03 4.34
CA GLN A 108 4.64 15.85 3.33
C GLN A 108 4.48 14.49 2.64
N GLU A 109 4.56 14.51 1.34
CA GLU A 109 4.59 13.31 0.50
C GLU A 109 5.69 13.45 -0.54
N MET A 110 6.46 12.38 -0.73
CA MET A 110 7.50 12.29 -1.73
C MET A 110 7.40 10.96 -2.46
N ALA A 111 7.43 10.99 -3.78
CA ALA A 111 7.45 9.80 -4.61
C ALA A 111 8.68 9.81 -5.51
N TYR A 112 9.32 8.65 -5.63
CA TYR A 112 10.45 8.45 -6.53
C TYR A 112 10.45 7.02 -7.07
N GLN A 113 11.24 6.78 -8.09
CA GLN A 113 11.36 5.47 -8.70
C GLN A 113 12.79 4.95 -8.58
N ILE A 114 12.90 3.65 -8.32
CA ILE A 114 14.16 2.92 -8.29
C ILE A 114 13.99 1.58 -9.01
N SER A 115 15.10 1.02 -9.45
CA SER A 115 15.16 -0.37 -9.92
C SER A 115 15.84 -1.22 -8.84
N TYR A 116 15.20 -2.32 -8.44
CA TYR A 116 15.69 -3.16 -7.36
C TYR A 116 15.26 -4.61 -7.56
N CYS A 117 16.00 -5.54 -6.97
CA CYS A 117 15.78 -6.97 -7.15
C CYS A 117 15.38 -7.67 -5.85
N ALA A 118 14.67 -8.77 -5.98
CA ALA A 118 14.20 -9.58 -4.85
C ALA A 118 15.36 -10.16 -4.01
N ASP A 119 16.55 -10.32 -4.59
CA ASP A 119 17.75 -10.78 -3.89
C ASP A 119 18.42 -9.71 -3.01
N GLY A 120 17.85 -8.50 -2.97
CA GLY A 120 18.39 -7.40 -2.17
C GLY A 120 19.48 -6.58 -2.85
N ARG A 121 19.62 -6.71 -4.15
CA ARG A 121 20.63 -6.01 -4.95
C ARG A 121 20.00 -5.11 -5.98
N PHE A 122 20.76 -4.13 -6.45
CA PHE A 122 20.40 -3.38 -7.64
C PHE A 122 20.58 -4.26 -8.89
N PRO A 123 19.81 -4.00 -9.97
CA PRO A 123 20.04 -4.70 -11.22
C PRO A 123 21.46 -4.49 -11.72
N GLU A 124 22.00 -5.50 -12.41
CA GLU A 124 23.29 -5.37 -13.08
C GLU A 124 23.20 -4.37 -14.23
N GLU A 125 24.16 -3.47 -14.32
CA GLU A 125 24.30 -2.58 -15.46
C GLU A 125 24.87 -3.36 -16.65
N ARG A 126 24.23 -3.24 -17.79
CA ARG A 126 24.73 -3.79 -19.05
C ARG A 126 25.18 -2.67 -20.00
#